data_07845e3ab9c896460741d6e08c042dd0
#
_entry.id   07845e3ab9c896460741d6e08c042dd0
#
_cell.length_a   1.000
_cell.length_b   1.000
_cell.length_c   1.000
_cell.angle_alpha   90.00
_cell.angle_beta   90.00
_cell.angle_gamma   90.00
#
_symmetry.space_group_name_H-M   'P 1'
#
loop_
_entity.id
_entity.type
_entity.pdbx_description
1 polymer ?
#
loop_
_entity_poly.entity_id
_entity_poly.type
_entity_poly.pdbx_seq_one_letter_code
_entity_poly.pdbx_strand_id
1 'polypeptide(L)' 'MLRVDNVKKEDDLEAVRDALDELGAVYEHVDSEPDEDTFPQTAYFQIQSDLTEDADALLDRLSEERGLDAEIL' A
#
# COMPACT_ATOMS: atom_id res chain seq x y z
N MET A 1 -0.26 -10.64 -2.12
CA MET A 1 -0.89 -9.61 -1.27
C MET A 1 0.13 -8.54 -0.90
N LEU A 2 -0.27 -7.30 -0.90
CA LEU A 2 0.57 -6.17 -0.52
C LEU A 2 0.28 -5.79 0.92
N ARG A 3 1.32 -5.72 1.76
CA ARG A 3 1.23 -5.21 3.12
C ARG A 3 1.97 -3.88 3.20
N VAL A 4 1.31 -2.85 3.71
CA VAL A 4 1.88 -1.53 3.91
C VAL A 4 1.91 -1.20 5.40
N ASP A 5 3.11 -1.16 5.97
CA ASP A 5 3.32 -0.81 7.38
C ASP A 5 3.57 0.68 7.54
N ASN A 6 3.45 1.15 8.77
CA ASN A 6 3.80 2.52 9.13
C ASN A 6 2.88 3.57 8.50
N VAL A 7 1.63 3.21 8.26
CA VAL A 7 0.61 4.13 7.78
C VAL A 7 0.21 5.05 8.94
N LYS A 8 0.63 6.30 8.90
CA LYS A 8 0.49 7.25 10.00
C LYS A 8 -0.80 8.05 9.92
N LYS A 9 -1.38 8.16 8.74
CA LYS A 9 -2.58 8.98 8.50
C LYS A 9 -3.29 8.52 7.23
N GLU A 10 -4.51 8.98 7.05
CA GLU A 10 -5.34 8.61 5.91
C GLU A 10 -4.72 9.00 4.56
N ASP A 11 -4.01 10.13 4.52
CA ASP A 11 -3.32 10.59 3.30
C ASP A 11 -2.32 9.55 2.79
N ASP A 12 -1.70 8.79 3.69
CA ASP A 12 -0.78 7.72 3.32
C ASP A 12 -1.51 6.59 2.58
N LEU A 13 -2.72 6.24 3.05
CA LEU A 13 -3.55 5.24 2.36
C LEU A 13 -3.96 5.73 0.97
N GLU A 14 -4.35 7.00 0.86
CA GLU A 14 -4.70 7.58 -0.44
C GLU A 14 -3.52 7.56 -1.40
N ALA A 15 -2.32 7.85 -0.91
CA ALA A 15 -1.11 7.80 -1.71
C ALA A 15 -0.86 6.40 -2.27
N VAL A 16 -1.09 5.36 -1.47
CA VAL A 16 -0.96 3.97 -1.93
C VAL A 16 -1.98 3.67 -3.01
N ARG A 17 -3.24 4.06 -2.80
CA ARG A 17 -4.30 3.85 -3.78
C ARG A 17 -4.02 4.56 -5.09
N ASP A 18 -3.63 5.83 -5.02
CA ASP A 18 -3.31 6.63 -6.21
C ASP A 18 -2.16 6.01 -6.98
N ALA A 19 -1.16 5.53 -6.29
CA ALA A 19 -0.02 4.89 -6.90
C ALA A 19 -0.40 3.59 -7.61
N LEU A 20 -1.27 2.77 -7.00
CA LEU A 20 -1.78 1.56 -7.63
C LEU A 20 -2.65 1.88 -8.85
N ASP A 21 -3.43 2.96 -8.78
CA ASP A 21 -4.24 3.45 -9.90
C ASP A 21 -3.35 3.87 -11.07
N GLU A 22 -2.22 4.53 -10.81
CA GLU A 22 -1.26 4.92 -11.84
C GLU A 22 -0.68 3.73 -12.58
N LEU A 23 -0.49 2.62 -11.89
CA LEU A 23 -0.03 1.37 -12.50
C LEU A 23 -1.11 0.68 -13.33
N GLY A 24 -2.36 1.12 -13.20
CA GLY A 24 -3.49 0.42 -13.78
C GLY A 24 -3.80 -0.89 -13.07
N ALA A 25 -3.37 -1.03 -11.83
CA ALA A 25 -3.57 -2.23 -11.05
C ALA A 25 -5.03 -2.39 -10.62
N VAL A 26 -5.50 -3.63 -10.66
CA VAL A 26 -6.76 -3.99 -9.99
C VAL A 26 -6.41 -4.39 -8.57
N TYR A 27 -6.94 -3.68 -7.59
CA TYR A 27 -6.63 -3.92 -6.20
C TYR A 27 -7.87 -3.80 -5.32
N GLU A 28 -7.79 -4.38 -4.12
CA GLU A 28 -8.84 -4.29 -3.13
C GLU A 28 -8.20 -4.11 -1.75
N HIS A 29 -8.67 -3.15 -0.97
CA HIS A 29 -8.24 -2.97 0.43
C HIS A 29 -9.00 -3.97 1.28
N VAL A 30 -8.32 -5.03 1.73
CA VAL A 30 -8.97 -6.16 2.39
C VAL A 30 -8.96 -6.08 3.91
N ASP A 31 -7.97 -5.41 4.50
CA ASP A 31 -7.88 -5.32 5.97
C ASP A 31 -6.95 -4.19 6.41
N SER A 32 -7.08 -3.77 7.66
CA SER A 32 -6.16 -2.85 8.34
C SER A 32 -6.05 -3.24 9.81
N GLU A 33 -4.86 -3.20 10.37
CA GLU A 33 -4.60 -3.54 11.77
C GLU A 33 -4.01 -2.34 12.52
N PRO A 34 -4.49 -2.01 13.73
CA PRO A 34 -5.53 -2.71 14.52
C PRO A 34 -6.94 -2.56 13.96
N ASP A 35 -7.25 -1.47 13.25
CA ASP A 35 -8.50 -1.27 12.53
C ASP A 35 -8.35 -0.11 11.53
N GLU A 36 -9.36 0.12 10.70
CA GLU A 36 -9.32 1.14 9.64
C GLU A 36 -9.29 2.58 10.16
N ASP A 37 -9.75 2.81 11.37
CA ASP A 37 -9.87 4.15 11.94
C ASP A 37 -8.73 4.51 12.88
N THR A 38 -7.89 3.55 13.25
CA THR A 38 -6.80 3.75 14.21
C THR A 38 -5.47 3.90 13.49
N PHE A 39 -4.75 4.96 13.77
CA PHE A 39 -3.40 5.21 13.23
C PHE A 39 -2.39 5.29 14.38
N PRO A 40 -1.15 4.85 14.15
CA PRO A 40 -0.66 4.21 12.93
C PRO A 40 -1.25 2.83 12.70
N GLN A 41 -1.32 2.41 11.45
CA GLN A 41 -1.90 1.11 11.10
C GLN A 41 -1.07 0.41 10.02
N THR A 42 -1.32 -0.90 9.88
CA THR A 42 -0.80 -1.71 8.78
C THR A 42 -1.97 -2.04 7.85
N ALA A 43 -1.85 -1.70 6.59
CA ALA A 43 -2.91 -1.92 5.61
C ALA A 43 -2.56 -3.09 4.68
N TYR A 44 -3.55 -3.89 4.34
CA TYR A 44 -3.42 -5.05 3.45
C TYR A 44 -4.26 -4.83 2.20
N PHE A 45 -3.62 -5.01 1.05
CA PHE A 45 -4.26 -4.89 -0.26
C PHE A 45 -4.07 -6.16 -1.06
N GLN A 46 -5.14 -6.63 -1.67
CA GLN A 46 -5.07 -7.71 -2.66
C GLN A 46 -4.80 -7.08 -4.02
N ILE A 47 -3.73 -7.51 -4.69
CA ILE A 47 -3.36 -6.99 -6.02
C ILE A 47 -3.16 -8.14 -6.99
N GLN A 48 -3.19 -7.83 -8.30
CA GLN A 48 -2.93 -8.82 -9.34
C GLN A 48 -1.47 -9.29 -9.26
N SER A 49 -1.26 -10.59 -9.38
CA SER A 49 0.07 -11.19 -9.26
C SER A 49 1.02 -10.83 -10.39
N ASP A 50 0.51 -10.54 -11.57
CA ASP A 50 1.32 -10.16 -12.73
C ASP A 50 1.88 -8.74 -12.65
N LEU A 51 1.47 -7.95 -11.65
CA LEU A 51 1.95 -6.58 -11.43
C LEU A 51 2.96 -6.46 -10.27
N THR A 52 3.43 -7.58 -9.72
CA THR A 52 4.31 -7.54 -8.55
C THR A 52 5.64 -6.82 -8.81
N GLU A 53 6.22 -6.98 -10.00
CA GLU A 53 7.47 -6.29 -10.34
C GLU A 53 7.29 -4.78 -10.44
N ASP A 54 6.20 -4.35 -11.06
CA ASP A 54 5.88 -2.92 -11.17
C ASP A 54 5.55 -2.34 -9.79
N ALA A 55 4.90 -3.14 -8.95
CA ALA A 55 4.60 -2.76 -7.58
C ALA A 55 5.87 -2.53 -6.75
N ASP A 56 6.91 -3.35 -6.93
CA ASP A 56 8.17 -3.18 -6.20
C ASP A 56 8.79 -1.80 -6.43
N ALA A 57 8.84 -1.33 -7.67
CA ALA A 57 9.34 0.00 -7.99
C ALA A 57 8.51 1.10 -7.34
N LEU A 58 7.19 0.90 -7.31
CA LEU A 58 6.27 1.82 -6.67
C LEU A 58 6.48 1.87 -5.16
N LEU A 59 6.68 0.71 -4.54
CA LEU A 59 6.90 0.60 -3.11
C LEU A 59 8.18 1.31 -2.67
N ASP A 60 9.25 1.21 -3.45
CA ASP A 60 10.49 1.94 -3.20
C ASP A 60 10.23 3.44 -3.20
N ARG A 61 9.45 3.93 -4.15
CA ARG A 61 9.11 5.34 -4.24
C ARG A 61 8.30 5.81 -3.02
N LEU A 62 7.32 5.03 -2.60
CA LEU A 62 6.53 5.34 -1.41
C LEU A 62 7.38 5.36 -0.15
N SER A 63 8.35 4.46 -0.04
CA SER A 63 9.28 4.42 1.08
C SER A 63 10.13 5.69 1.13
N GLU A 64 10.64 6.14 -0.01
CA GLU A 64 11.46 7.34 -0.09
C GLU A 64 10.66 8.62 0.16
N GLU A 65 9.46 8.72 -0.39
CA GLU A 65 8.66 9.95 -0.33
C GLU A 65 7.88 10.10 0.97
N ARG A 66 7.42 9.00 1.57
CA ARG A 66 6.52 9.02 2.72
C ARG A 66 6.96 8.18 3.92
N GLY A 67 8.05 7.44 3.79
CA GLY A 67 8.52 6.57 4.86
C GLY A 67 7.61 5.37 5.12
N LEU A 68 6.85 4.95 4.12
CA LEU A 68 5.99 3.77 4.22
C LEU A 68 6.80 2.51 3.95
N ASP A 69 6.64 1.50 4.80
CA ASP A 69 7.23 0.19 4.61
C ASP A 69 6.20 -0.72 3.92
N ALA A 70 6.48 -1.11 2.69
CA ALA A 70 5.58 -1.96 1.94
C ALA A 70 6.29 -3.23 1.48
N GLU A 71 5.57 -4.34 1.46
CA GLU A 71 6.11 -5.64 1.14
C GLU A 71 5.08 -6.47 0.39
N ILE A 72 5.54 -7.19 -0.63
CA ILE A 72 4.71 -8.17 -1.33
C ILE A 72 4.85 -9.51 -0.60
N LEU A 73 3.73 -10.03 -0.13
CA LEU A 73 3.67 -11.31 0.57
C LEU A 73 3.39 -12.48 -0.36
#